data_4ec159db5354a7dbc7596dbb5fb92042
#
_entry.id   4ec159db5354a7dbc7596dbb5fb92042
#
_cell.length_a   1.000
_cell.length_b   1.000
_cell.length_c   1.000
_cell.angle_alpha   90.00
_cell.angle_beta   90.00
_cell.angle_gamma   90.00
#
_symmetry.space_group_name_H-M   'P 1'
#
loop_
_entity.id
_entity.type
_entity.pdbx_description
1 polymer ?
#
loop_
_entity_poly.entity_id
_entity_poly.type
_entity_poly.pdbx_seq_one_letter_code
_entity_poly.pdbx_strand_id
1 'polypeptide(L)'
;MTTNDRVDEHAPRLDWAKLAPEAYKATIRLDTATSHGIEVNLLNLIKIRASQINHCAFCLDMHTKDALAAGESAERIIQLNAWTESKHFYSAREIAVIELTEAITVLTDGFVADDVYARVAKEFDEIEVARLIAAITTINAWNRFGVATRMVPGHYTPGA
;
A
#
# COMPACT_ATOMS: atom_id res chain seq x y z
N MET A 1 -6.43 -19.13 -25.56
CA MET A 1 -7.57 -18.28 -25.16
C MET A 1 -7.54 -17.05 -26.03
N THR A 2 -8.50 -16.92 -26.90
CA THR A 2 -8.64 -15.78 -27.81
C THR A 2 -9.01 -14.55 -26.98
N THR A 3 -8.44 -13.40 -27.32
CA THR A 3 -8.55 -12.10 -26.62
C THR A 3 -9.96 -11.50 -26.59
N ASN A 4 -10.98 -12.24 -26.99
CA ASN A 4 -12.32 -11.73 -27.29
C ASN A 4 -13.37 -11.94 -26.17
N ASP A 5 -12.97 -12.52 -25.01
CA ASP A 5 -13.90 -12.83 -23.90
C ASP A 5 -13.63 -12.00 -22.64
N ARG A 6 -12.88 -10.92 -22.75
CA ARG A 6 -12.65 -10.02 -21.62
C ARG A 6 -13.83 -9.07 -21.46
N VAL A 7 -14.25 -8.88 -20.20
CA VAL A 7 -15.22 -7.84 -19.85
C VAL A 7 -14.59 -6.47 -20.14
N ASP A 8 -15.38 -5.56 -20.68
CA ASP A 8 -14.93 -4.19 -20.97
C ASP A 8 -14.44 -3.48 -19.70
N GLU A 9 -13.41 -2.66 -19.88
CA GLU A 9 -12.87 -1.82 -18.81
C GLU A 9 -13.94 -0.83 -18.33
N HIS A 10 -14.08 -0.70 -17.01
CA HIS A 10 -15.00 0.28 -16.44
C HIS A 10 -14.48 1.71 -16.59
N ALA A 11 -15.37 2.68 -16.70
CA ALA A 11 -15.02 4.10 -16.61
C ALA A 11 -14.86 4.55 -15.15
N PRO A 12 -13.95 5.48 -14.86
CA PRO A 12 -13.88 6.12 -13.54
C PRO A 12 -15.15 6.94 -13.25
N ARG A 13 -15.53 7.08 -11.98
CA ARG A 13 -16.69 7.89 -11.58
C ARG A 13 -16.47 9.37 -11.80
N LEU A 14 -15.25 9.84 -11.52
CA LEU A 14 -14.83 11.23 -11.72
C LEU A 14 -13.30 11.32 -11.72
N ASP A 15 -12.77 12.36 -12.32
CA ASP A 15 -11.35 12.73 -12.27
C ASP A 15 -11.10 13.72 -11.12
N TRP A 16 -10.83 13.17 -9.92
CA TRP A 16 -10.62 14.00 -8.73
C TRP A 16 -9.35 14.85 -8.81
N ALA A 17 -8.33 14.39 -9.53
CA ALA A 17 -7.11 15.17 -9.72
C ALA A 17 -7.38 16.48 -10.46
N LYS A 18 -8.28 16.43 -11.45
CA LYS A 18 -8.72 17.60 -12.22
C LYS A 18 -9.72 18.46 -11.46
N LEU A 19 -10.64 17.84 -10.71
CA LEU A 19 -11.75 18.53 -10.02
C LEU A 19 -11.35 19.11 -8.67
N ALA A 20 -10.36 18.53 -7.99
CA ALA A 20 -9.84 19.00 -6.71
C ALA A 20 -8.28 19.08 -6.74
N PRO A 21 -7.70 19.89 -7.64
CA PRO A 21 -6.26 19.87 -7.93
C PRO A 21 -5.39 20.22 -6.72
N GLU A 22 -5.87 21.07 -5.83
CA GLU A 22 -5.09 21.44 -4.64
C GLU A 22 -5.03 20.30 -3.61
N ALA A 23 -6.12 19.55 -3.43
CA ALA A 23 -6.14 18.35 -2.59
C ALA A 23 -5.24 17.26 -3.20
N TYR A 24 -5.31 17.05 -4.51
CA TYR A 24 -4.44 16.10 -5.22
C TYR A 24 -2.96 16.42 -5.03
N LYS A 25 -2.55 17.67 -5.30
CA LYS A 25 -1.17 18.12 -5.10
C LYS A 25 -0.70 18.00 -3.65
N ALA A 26 -1.58 18.31 -2.69
CA ALA A 26 -1.27 18.17 -1.27
C ALA A 26 -1.02 16.70 -0.90
N THR A 27 -1.83 15.76 -1.44
CA THR A 27 -1.67 14.33 -1.22
C THR A 27 -0.36 13.81 -1.84
N ILE A 28 0.03 14.28 -3.03
CA ILE A 28 1.34 13.95 -3.63
C ILE A 28 2.49 14.45 -2.74
N ARG A 29 2.41 15.69 -2.22
CA ARG A 29 3.45 16.21 -1.32
C ARG A 29 3.54 15.40 -0.03
N LEU A 30 2.41 14.98 0.51
CA LEU A 30 2.35 14.11 1.69
C LEU A 30 3.01 12.76 1.38
N ASP A 31 2.67 12.12 0.27
CA ASP A 31 3.26 10.82 -0.12
C ASP A 31 4.78 10.91 -0.28
N THR A 32 5.27 11.97 -0.94
CA THR A 32 6.71 12.22 -1.06
C THR A 32 7.39 12.37 0.30
N ALA A 33 6.80 13.17 1.19
CA ALA A 33 7.35 13.41 2.53
C ALA A 33 7.36 12.16 3.40
N THR A 34 6.29 11.38 3.37
CA THR A 34 6.13 10.18 4.21
C THR A 34 6.87 8.95 3.66
N SER A 35 7.21 8.92 2.39
CA SER A 35 8.05 7.88 1.79
C SER A 35 9.54 8.06 2.08
N HIS A 36 9.96 9.27 2.46
CA HIS A 36 11.37 9.58 2.70
C HIS A 36 11.90 8.89 3.97
N GLY A 37 13.05 8.23 3.83
CA GLY A 37 13.74 7.59 4.96
C GLY A 37 13.15 6.25 5.40
N ILE A 38 12.29 5.64 4.57
CA ILE A 38 11.84 4.26 4.72
C ILE A 38 12.53 3.41 3.65
N GLU A 39 12.99 2.22 4.01
CA GLU A 39 13.55 1.26 3.08
C GLU A 39 12.50 0.90 2.00
N VAL A 40 12.94 0.84 0.74
CA VAL A 40 12.06 0.65 -0.42
C VAL A 40 11.21 -0.63 -0.32
N ASN A 41 11.81 -1.74 0.14
CA ASN A 41 11.09 -2.99 0.33
C ASN A 41 9.99 -2.89 1.39
N LEU A 42 10.24 -2.23 2.53
CA LEU A 42 9.24 -2.01 3.57
C LEU A 42 8.10 -1.10 3.06
N LEU A 43 8.45 -0.04 2.34
CA LEU A 43 7.47 0.86 1.75
C LEU A 43 6.56 0.13 0.74
N ASN A 44 7.13 -0.74 -0.09
CA ASN A 44 6.37 -1.57 -1.03
C ASN A 44 5.42 -2.53 -0.31
N LEU A 45 5.89 -3.22 0.74
CA LEU A 45 5.03 -4.11 1.54
C LEU A 45 3.86 -3.35 2.17
N ILE A 46 4.11 -2.17 2.75
CA ILE A 46 3.08 -1.28 3.30
C ILE A 46 2.03 -0.94 2.23
N LYS A 47 2.49 -0.42 1.09
CA LYS A 47 1.60 0.07 0.03
C LYS A 47 0.76 -1.05 -0.59
N ILE A 48 1.37 -2.21 -0.84
CA ILE A 48 0.66 -3.37 -1.38
C ILE A 48 -0.32 -3.94 -0.34
N ARG A 49 0.12 -4.14 0.92
CA ARG A 49 -0.74 -4.75 1.94
C ARG A 49 -1.98 -3.90 2.25
N ALA A 50 -1.81 -2.61 2.48
CA ALA A 50 -2.93 -1.69 2.68
C ALA A 50 -3.90 -1.71 1.48
N SER A 51 -3.36 -1.75 0.26
CA SER A 51 -4.17 -1.79 -0.96
C SER A 51 -4.93 -3.11 -1.15
N GLN A 52 -4.38 -4.24 -0.69
CA GLN A 52 -5.08 -5.53 -0.64
C GLN A 52 -6.29 -5.46 0.30
N ILE A 53 -6.10 -4.93 1.50
CA ILE A 53 -7.14 -4.82 2.53
C ILE A 53 -8.25 -3.86 2.08
N ASN A 54 -7.88 -2.71 1.51
CA ASN A 54 -8.81 -1.69 1.04
C ASN A 54 -9.42 -2.00 -0.36
N HIS A 55 -9.03 -3.10 -1.01
CA HIS A 55 -9.48 -3.49 -2.35
C HIS A 55 -9.27 -2.41 -3.42
N CYS A 56 -8.15 -1.66 -3.35
CA CYS A 56 -7.81 -0.65 -4.35
C CYS A 56 -7.09 -1.27 -5.54
N ALA A 57 -7.83 -1.66 -6.59
CA ALA A 57 -7.26 -2.32 -7.75
C ALA A 57 -6.20 -1.46 -8.47
N PHE A 58 -6.44 -0.15 -8.63
CA PHE A 58 -5.47 0.79 -9.18
C PHE A 58 -4.17 0.84 -8.36
N CYS A 59 -4.29 0.92 -7.04
CA CYS A 59 -3.14 0.98 -6.15
C CYS A 59 -2.35 -0.34 -6.16
N LEU A 60 -3.06 -1.48 -6.21
CA LEU A 60 -2.42 -2.79 -6.35
C LEU A 60 -1.64 -2.90 -7.66
N ASP A 61 -2.23 -2.50 -8.79
CA ASP A 61 -1.55 -2.50 -10.09
C ASP A 61 -0.26 -1.67 -10.04
N MET A 62 -0.36 -0.44 -9.56
CA MET A 62 0.76 0.50 -9.49
C MET A 62 1.87 -0.01 -8.55
N HIS A 63 1.55 -0.28 -7.30
CA HIS A 63 2.57 -0.62 -6.30
C HIS A 63 3.18 -2.01 -6.50
N THR A 64 2.43 -2.95 -7.08
CA THR A 64 3.01 -4.26 -7.48
C THR A 64 4.02 -4.09 -8.61
N LYS A 65 3.72 -3.28 -9.60
CA LYS A 65 4.65 -2.98 -10.70
C LYS A 65 5.91 -2.25 -10.20
N ASP A 66 5.74 -1.25 -9.30
CA ASP A 66 6.86 -0.54 -8.68
C ASP A 66 7.75 -1.49 -7.87
N ALA A 67 7.15 -2.37 -7.07
CA ALA A 67 7.88 -3.34 -6.27
C ALA A 67 8.70 -4.32 -7.15
N LEU A 68 8.08 -4.85 -8.22
CA LEU A 68 8.76 -5.71 -9.18
C LEU A 68 9.91 -4.99 -9.88
N ALA A 69 9.70 -3.74 -10.30
CA ALA A 69 10.74 -2.91 -10.91
C ALA A 69 11.89 -2.60 -9.94
N ALA A 70 11.60 -2.52 -8.62
CA ALA A 70 12.60 -2.37 -7.57
C ALA A 70 13.31 -3.69 -7.18
N GLY A 71 12.96 -4.81 -7.83
CA GLY A 71 13.58 -6.11 -7.62
C GLY A 71 12.90 -6.99 -6.56
N GLU A 72 11.70 -6.65 -6.12
CA GLU A 72 10.92 -7.50 -5.21
C GLU A 72 10.46 -8.78 -5.93
N SER A 73 10.37 -9.89 -5.20
CA SER A 73 9.94 -11.18 -5.74
C SER A 73 8.43 -11.22 -5.96
N ALA A 74 8.01 -11.66 -7.16
CA ALA A 74 6.60 -11.91 -7.44
C ALA A 74 5.98 -12.93 -6.46
N GLU A 75 6.75 -13.94 -6.05
CA GLU A 75 6.33 -14.93 -5.07
C GLU A 75 6.01 -14.29 -3.72
N ARG A 76 6.88 -13.42 -3.21
CA ARG A 76 6.65 -12.69 -1.95
C ARG A 76 5.43 -11.78 -2.03
N ILE A 77 5.25 -11.08 -3.16
CA ILE A 77 4.06 -10.22 -3.38
C ILE A 77 2.77 -11.06 -3.37
N ILE A 78 2.77 -12.23 -4.01
CA ILE A 78 1.61 -13.14 -4.03
C ILE A 78 1.30 -13.66 -2.63
N GLN A 79 2.33 -14.07 -1.88
CA GLN A 79 2.18 -14.59 -0.52
C GLN A 79 1.77 -13.54 0.51
N LEU A 80 1.96 -12.26 0.22
CA LEU A 80 1.66 -11.17 1.17
C LEU A 80 0.18 -11.16 1.61
N ASN A 81 -0.74 -11.60 0.76
CA ASN A 81 -2.15 -11.71 1.14
C ASN A 81 -2.44 -12.83 2.16
N ALA A 82 -1.55 -13.81 2.26
CA ALA A 82 -1.63 -14.95 3.18
C ALA A 82 -0.37 -15.07 4.05
N TRP A 83 0.27 -13.97 4.36
CA TRP A 83 1.58 -13.91 5.02
C TRP A 83 1.64 -14.66 6.36
N THR A 84 0.53 -14.74 7.10
CA THR A 84 0.46 -15.45 8.38
C THR A 84 0.81 -16.94 8.28
N GLU A 85 0.49 -17.55 7.12
CA GLU A 85 0.80 -18.95 6.81
C GLU A 85 2.14 -19.10 6.09
N SER A 86 2.71 -18.01 5.60
CA SER A 86 3.95 -17.99 4.82
C SER A 86 5.04 -17.06 5.41
N LYS A 87 5.11 -16.98 6.75
CA LYS A 87 6.03 -16.10 7.49
C LYS A 87 7.49 -16.24 7.10
N HIS A 88 7.92 -17.40 6.64
CA HIS A 88 9.27 -17.69 6.22
C HIS A 88 9.74 -16.86 4.99
N PHE A 89 8.83 -16.22 4.28
CA PHE A 89 9.16 -15.27 3.21
C PHE A 89 9.57 -13.89 3.72
N TYR A 90 9.36 -13.58 5.01
CA TYR A 90 9.52 -12.24 5.56
C TYR A 90 10.41 -12.26 6.80
N SER A 91 11.23 -11.24 6.96
CA SER A 91 12.00 -11.01 8.19
C SER A 91 11.09 -10.58 9.34
N ALA A 92 11.60 -10.64 10.58
CA ALA A 92 10.86 -10.15 11.75
C ALA A 92 10.48 -8.66 11.62
N ARG A 93 11.37 -7.85 11.05
CA ARG A 93 11.18 -6.43 10.75
C ARG A 93 10.06 -6.20 9.76
N GLU A 94 10.01 -6.98 8.68
CA GLU A 94 8.93 -6.94 7.68
C GLU A 94 7.59 -7.39 8.25
N ILE A 95 7.58 -8.46 9.05
CA ILE A 95 6.36 -8.95 9.73
C ILE A 95 5.79 -7.86 10.64
N ALA A 96 6.63 -7.20 11.44
CA ALA A 96 6.18 -6.11 12.30
C ALA A 96 5.54 -4.95 11.51
N VAL A 97 6.10 -4.60 10.36
CA VAL A 97 5.52 -3.58 9.45
C VAL A 97 4.20 -4.04 8.83
N ILE A 98 4.10 -5.30 8.44
CA ILE A 98 2.84 -5.86 7.89
C ILE A 98 1.74 -5.83 8.96
N GLU A 99 2.02 -6.28 10.18
CA GLU A 99 1.07 -6.24 11.30
C GLU A 99 0.61 -4.81 11.63
N LEU A 100 1.54 -3.84 11.66
CA LEU A 100 1.21 -2.43 11.88
C LEU A 100 0.34 -1.88 10.74
N THR A 101 0.65 -2.25 9.51
CA THR A 101 -0.12 -1.85 8.33
C THR A 101 -1.56 -2.34 8.42
N GLU A 102 -1.76 -3.59 8.81
CA GLU A 102 -3.10 -4.16 9.02
C GLU A 102 -3.86 -3.43 10.12
N ALA A 103 -3.23 -3.25 11.30
CA ALA A 103 -3.84 -2.60 12.44
C ALA A 103 -4.27 -1.15 12.15
N ILE A 104 -3.45 -0.36 11.46
CA ILE A 104 -3.78 1.02 11.08
C ILE A 104 -4.81 1.05 9.94
N THR A 105 -4.78 0.10 9.02
CA THR A 105 -5.73 0.05 7.89
C THR A 105 -7.13 -0.31 8.35
N VAL A 106 -7.28 -1.21 9.32
CA VAL A 106 -8.56 -1.70 9.85
C VAL A 106 -8.72 -1.26 11.31
N LEU A 107 -8.75 0.05 11.55
CA LEU A 107 -8.84 0.63 12.91
C LEU A 107 -10.08 0.16 13.70
N THR A 108 -11.13 -0.26 13.04
CA THR A 108 -12.38 -0.72 13.67
C THR A 108 -12.30 -2.14 14.23
N ASP A 109 -11.22 -2.87 13.94
CA ASP A 109 -10.97 -4.22 14.42
C ASP A 109 -9.79 -4.22 15.40
N GLY A 110 -10.07 -3.88 16.66
CA GLY A 110 -9.09 -3.89 17.75
C GLY A 110 -8.15 -2.68 17.80
N PHE A 111 -8.33 -1.70 16.92
CA PHE A 111 -7.46 -0.52 16.81
C PHE A 111 -6.00 -0.90 16.57
N VAL A 112 -5.05 -0.16 17.13
CA VAL A 112 -3.63 -0.57 17.18
C VAL A 112 -3.38 -1.11 18.59
N ALA A 113 -3.44 -2.42 18.74
CA ALA A 113 -3.26 -3.07 20.02
C ALA A 113 -1.82 -2.86 20.56
N ASP A 114 -1.67 -2.76 21.87
CA ASP A 114 -0.38 -2.48 22.51
C ASP A 114 0.68 -3.53 22.18
N ASP A 115 0.30 -4.78 22.00
CA ASP A 115 1.22 -5.86 21.62
C ASP A 115 1.70 -5.75 20.18
N VAL A 116 0.88 -5.26 19.24
CA VAL A 116 1.29 -4.93 17.87
C VAL A 116 2.31 -3.80 17.92
N TYR A 117 2.00 -2.72 18.62
CA TYR A 117 2.91 -1.59 18.77
C TYR A 117 4.24 -2.01 19.41
N ALA A 118 4.20 -2.84 20.46
CA ALA A 118 5.40 -3.34 21.14
C ALA A 118 6.29 -4.19 20.23
N ARG A 119 5.71 -4.99 19.31
CA ARG A 119 6.50 -5.74 18.31
C ARG A 119 7.19 -4.80 17.32
N VAL A 120 6.52 -3.74 16.91
CA VAL A 120 7.11 -2.71 16.03
C VAL A 120 8.24 -1.97 16.74
N ALA A 121 8.01 -1.51 17.98
CA ALA A 121 9.00 -0.78 18.79
C ALA A 121 10.24 -1.64 19.14
N LYS A 122 10.18 -2.95 19.02
CA LYS A 122 11.32 -3.85 19.16
C LYS A 122 12.25 -3.81 17.94
N GLU A 123 11.69 -3.61 16.77
CA GLU A 123 12.42 -3.69 15.47
C GLU A 123 12.82 -2.30 14.95
N PHE A 124 12.18 -1.23 15.42
CA PHE A 124 12.30 0.13 14.91
C PHE A 124 12.46 1.16 16.03
N ASP A 125 13.25 2.20 15.80
CA ASP A 125 13.31 3.35 16.71
C ASP A 125 12.06 4.25 16.56
N GLU A 126 11.89 5.22 17.47
CA GLU A 126 10.71 6.10 17.49
C GLU A 126 10.56 6.94 16.22
N ILE A 127 11.66 7.34 15.58
CA ILE A 127 11.64 8.10 14.33
C ILE A 127 11.15 7.22 13.18
N GLU A 128 11.66 6.00 13.12
CA GLU A 128 11.24 5.01 12.12
C GLU A 128 9.76 4.65 12.31
N VAL A 129 9.31 4.40 13.54
CA VAL A 129 7.89 4.11 13.84
C VAL A 129 6.99 5.26 13.40
N ALA A 130 7.37 6.51 13.69
CA ALA A 130 6.60 7.69 13.25
C ALA A 130 6.51 7.77 11.72
N ARG A 131 7.59 7.47 11.00
CA ARG A 131 7.61 7.42 9.53
C ARG A 131 6.72 6.30 8.98
N LEU A 132 6.78 5.11 9.58
CA LEU A 132 5.92 3.97 9.20
C LEU A 132 4.44 4.32 9.34
N ILE A 133 4.05 4.88 10.49
CA ILE A 133 2.66 5.34 10.74
C ILE A 133 2.23 6.36 9.68
N ALA A 134 3.08 7.35 9.37
CA ALA A 134 2.79 8.36 8.36
C ALA A 134 2.62 7.76 6.96
N ALA A 135 3.50 6.84 6.54
CA ALA A 135 3.40 6.16 5.25
C ALA A 135 2.15 5.29 5.14
N ILE A 136 1.81 4.52 6.19
CA ILE A 136 0.60 3.70 6.24
C ILE A 136 -0.66 4.58 6.17
N THR A 137 -0.68 5.69 6.88
CA THR A 137 -1.81 6.64 6.84
C THR A 137 -1.97 7.23 5.45
N THR A 138 -0.87 7.56 4.79
CA THR A 138 -0.86 8.16 3.45
C THR A 138 -1.38 7.18 2.39
N ILE A 139 -0.92 5.93 2.37
CA ILE A 139 -1.44 4.94 1.42
C ILE A 139 -2.93 4.66 1.66
N ASN A 140 -3.38 4.68 2.91
CA ASN A 140 -4.80 4.56 3.24
C ASN A 140 -5.62 5.74 2.68
N ALA A 141 -5.08 6.95 2.65
CA ALA A 141 -5.72 8.09 1.99
C ALA A 141 -5.82 7.87 0.48
N TRP A 142 -4.75 7.47 -0.19
CA TRP A 142 -4.73 7.13 -1.62
C TRP A 142 -5.73 6.03 -1.97
N ASN A 143 -5.80 4.95 -1.17
CA ASN A 143 -6.74 3.86 -1.39
C ASN A 143 -8.20 4.36 -1.36
N ARG A 144 -8.53 5.31 -0.46
CA ARG A 144 -9.88 5.89 -0.37
C ARG A 144 -10.22 6.71 -1.60
N PHE A 145 -9.30 7.52 -2.10
CA PHE A 145 -9.48 8.21 -3.38
C PHE A 145 -9.65 7.21 -4.52
N GLY A 146 -8.75 6.23 -4.65
CA GLY A 146 -8.79 5.23 -5.72
C GLY A 146 -10.08 4.44 -5.79
N VAL A 147 -10.55 3.95 -4.64
CA VAL A 147 -11.80 3.17 -4.53
C VAL A 147 -13.03 4.06 -4.73
N ALA A 148 -13.10 5.24 -4.08
CA ALA A 148 -14.26 6.12 -4.16
C ALA A 148 -14.47 6.66 -5.58
N THR A 149 -13.40 7.01 -6.29
CA THR A 149 -13.47 7.52 -7.66
C THR A 149 -13.44 6.43 -8.72
N ARG A 150 -13.22 5.19 -8.31
CA ARG A 150 -13.12 4.00 -9.17
C ARG A 150 -12.02 4.15 -10.22
N MET A 151 -10.80 4.47 -9.77
CA MET A 151 -9.63 4.59 -10.65
C MET A 151 -9.36 3.25 -11.36
N VAL A 152 -9.00 3.35 -12.64
CA VAL A 152 -8.85 2.19 -13.53
C VAL A 152 -7.44 1.63 -13.43
N PRO A 153 -7.25 0.33 -13.10
CA PRO A 153 -5.95 -0.32 -13.10
C PRO A 153 -5.49 -0.67 -14.52
N GLY A 154 -4.21 -1.06 -14.66
CA GLY A 154 -3.68 -1.66 -15.88
C GLY A 154 -2.84 -0.73 -16.76
N HIS A 155 -2.98 0.59 -16.61
CA HIS A 155 -2.31 1.59 -17.46
C HIS A 155 -1.05 2.19 -16.87
N TYR A 156 -0.73 1.87 -15.62
CA TYR A 156 0.49 2.37 -14.97
C TYR A 156 1.74 1.67 -15.51
N THR A 157 2.81 2.46 -15.70
CA THR A 157 4.15 1.98 -16.05
C THR A 157 5.16 2.60 -15.09
N PRO A 158 6.00 1.82 -14.40
CA PRO A 158 7.03 2.35 -13.51
C PRO A 158 7.99 3.28 -14.22
N GLY A 159 8.25 4.45 -13.65
CA GLY A 159 9.22 5.42 -14.16
C GLY A 159 8.81 6.16 -15.45
N ALA A 160 7.54 6.06 -15.86
CA ALA A 160 7.00 6.79 -17.02
C ALA A 160 6.54 8.21 -16.65
#